data_33e2187af954462110c98a8246c16653
#
_entry.id   33e2187af954462110c98a8246c16653
#
_cell.length_a   1.000
_cell.length_b   1.000
_cell.length_c   1.000
_cell.angle_alpha   90.00
_cell.angle_beta   90.00
_cell.angle_gamma   90.00
#
_symmetry.space_group_name_H-M   'P 1'
#
loop_
_entity.id
_entity.type
_entity.pdbx_description
1 polymer ?
#
loop_
_entity_poly.entity_id
_entity_poly.type
_entity_poly.pdbx_seq_one_letter_code
_entity_poly.pdbx_strand_id
1 'polypeptide(L)'
;FFMNCGYYSYKGTLPVGVSCLSISSVKNNTSEYTLSNLINEKLSNSIIEDNILRISEFSSSDSNLEIEILNLKESPEVYSVSEVAFGNVDQWKMEVTFNVKWKNLISGDIILDKKSKKWAMYNTSDLDMNNDNIDNDLDGFIDSQDSDEFGAPREGAVRIISNKISEQIITDLISNW
;
A
#
# COMPACT_ATOMS: atom_id res chain seq x y z
N PHE A 1 -43.74 15.71 11.65
CA PHE A 1 -42.58 15.71 10.72
C PHE A 1 -41.51 14.85 11.34
N PHE A 2 -41.38 13.59 10.89
CA PHE A 2 -40.29 12.71 11.24
C PHE A 2 -39.16 12.92 10.23
N MET A 3 -38.07 13.59 10.62
CA MET A 3 -36.83 13.61 9.86
C MET A 3 -36.18 12.22 9.99
N ASN A 4 -36.29 11.41 8.97
CA ASN A 4 -35.55 10.17 8.82
C ASN A 4 -34.12 10.55 8.41
N CYS A 5 -33.20 10.62 9.38
CA CYS A 5 -31.77 10.74 9.12
C CYS A 5 -31.31 9.40 8.58
N GLY A 6 -31.28 9.27 7.24
CA GLY A 6 -30.67 8.12 6.58
C GLY A 6 -29.19 8.11 6.91
N TYR A 7 -28.74 7.18 7.72
CA TYR A 7 -27.32 6.86 7.84
C TYR A 7 -26.84 6.35 6.48
N TYR A 8 -26.18 7.21 5.73
CA TYR A 8 -25.38 6.77 4.59
C TYR A 8 -24.21 5.97 5.12
N SER A 9 -24.35 4.65 5.13
CA SER A 9 -23.22 3.74 5.32
C SER A 9 -22.41 3.77 4.02
N TYR A 10 -21.18 4.21 4.09
CA TYR A 10 -20.16 4.12 3.02
C TYR A 10 -19.66 2.66 2.83
N LYS A 11 -20.46 1.69 3.14
CA LYS A 11 -20.17 0.30 2.80
C LYS A 11 -20.48 0.14 1.31
N GLY A 12 -19.42 0.13 0.49
CA GLY A 12 -19.52 -0.46 -0.84
C GLY A 12 -20.23 -1.80 -0.72
N THR A 13 -20.98 -2.19 -1.74
CA THR A 13 -21.67 -3.49 -1.71
C THR A 13 -20.60 -4.58 -1.75
N LEU A 14 -20.42 -5.32 -0.67
CA LEU A 14 -19.55 -6.49 -0.64
C LEU A 14 -20.14 -7.61 -1.53
N PRO A 15 -19.32 -8.51 -2.09
CA PRO A 15 -19.80 -9.65 -2.85
C PRO A 15 -20.80 -10.46 -2.02
N VAL A 16 -21.82 -10.96 -2.69
CA VAL A 16 -22.85 -11.77 -2.03
C VAL A 16 -22.22 -12.97 -1.34
N GLY A 17 -22.51 -13.13 -0.05
CA GLY A 17 -22.00 -14.25 0.75
C GLY A 17 -20.59 -14.06 1.32
N VAL A 18 -19.99 -12.86 1.22
CA VAL A 18 -18.71 -12.52 1.83
C VAL A 18 -18.93 -11.63 3.04
N SER A 19 -18.53 -12.11 4.21
CA SER A 19 -18.63 -11.38 5.49
C SER A 19 -17.36 -11.47 6.32
N CYS A 20 -16.55 -12.51 6.09
CA CYS A 20 -15.31 -12.80 6.81
C CYS A 20 -14.15 -12.96 5.84
N LEU A 21 -13.05 -12.29 6.14
CA LEU A 21 -11.83 -12.30 5.34
C LEU A 21 -10.68 -12.95 6.12
N SER A 22 -9.99 -13.90 5.52
CA SER A 22 -8.65 -14.28 5.94
C SER A 22 -7.62 -13.56 5.07
N ILE A 23 -6.54 -13.10 5.69
CA ILE A 23 -5.41 -12.50 4.99
C ILE A 23 -4.25 -13.50 5.08
N SER A 24 -3.83 -14.03 3.93
CA SER A 24 -2.64 -14.87 3.87
C SER A 24 -1.39 -14.03 4.09
N SER A 25 -0.33 -14.64 4.67
CA SER A 25 0.97 -13.97 4.75
C SER A 25 1.39 -13.43 3.38
N VAL A 26 1.80 -12.17 3.33
CA VAL A 26 2.28 -11.52 2.10
C VAL A 26 3.51 -12.26 1.57
N LYS A 27 3.38 -12.82 0.37
CA LYS A 27 4.50 -13.43 -0.34
C LYS A 27 5.41 -12.34 -0.89
N ASN A 28 6.71 -12.44 -0.62
CA ASN A 28 7.66 -11.43 -1.07
C ASN A 28 8.79 -12.09 -1.86
N ASN A 29 8.86 -11.79 -3.15
CA ASN A 29 9.88 -12.30 -4.07
C ASN A 29 11.04 -11.30 -4.25
N THR A 30 11.13 -10.27 -3.38
CA THR A 30 12.18 -9.24 -3.44
C THR A 30 13.14 -9.37 -2.26
N SER A 31 14.24 -8.62 -2.32
CA SER A 31 15.22 -8.55 -1.22
C SER A 31 14.80 -7.61 -0.07
N GLU A 32 13.72 -6.82 -0.24
CA GLU A 32 13.22 -5.88 0.77
C GLU A 32 12.19 -6.57 1.66
N TYR A 33 12.68 -7.20 2.72
CA TYR A 33 11.85 -8.05 3.60
C TYR A 33 10.85 -7.26 4.45
N THR A 34 11.09 -5.97 4.68
CA THR A 34 10.21 -5.11 5.50
C THR A 34 8.86 -4.86 4.84
N LEU A 35 8.81 -4.85 3.50
CA LEU A 35 7.57 -4.63 2.73
C LEU A 35 6.43 -5.57 3.16
N SER A 36 6.71 -6.86 3.33
CA SER A 36 5.66 -7.83 3.69
C SER A 36 5.05 -7.56 5.05
N ASN A 37 5.87 -7.18 6.03
CA ASN A 37 5.40 -6.89 7.37
C ASN A 37 4.58 -5.59 7.42
N LEU A 38 5.09 -4.52 6.79
CA LEU A 38 4.44 -3.22 6.74
C LEU A 38 3.08 -3.30 6.03
N ILE A 39 3.02 -3.97 4.87
CA ILE A 39 1.77 -4.15 4.13
C ILE A 39 0.77 -4.96 4.96
N ASN A 40 1.20 -6.06 5.57
CA ASN A 40 0.31 -6.91 6.36
C ASN A 40 -0.26 -6.18 7.58
N GLU A 41 0.58 -5.45 8.30
CA GLU A 41 0.20 -4.64 9.46
C GLU A 41 -0.77 -3.53 9.06
N LYS A 42 -0.40 -2.69 8.09
CA LYS A 42 -1.22 -1.56 7.64
C LYS A 42 -2.58 -2.02 7.12
N LEU A 43 -2.59 -3.06 6.26
CA LEU A 43 -3.81 -3.60 5.69
C LEU A 43 -4.75 -4.15 6.76
N SER A 44 -4.23 -4.94 7.71
CA SER A 44 -5.03 -5.49 8.80
C SER A 44 -5.65 -4.40 9.67
N ASN A 45 -4.85 -3.39 10.03
CA ASN A 45 -5.32 -2.26 10.82
C ASN A 45 -6.42 -1.49 10.08
N SER A 46 -6.22 -1.14 8.81
CA SER A 46 -7.21 -0.39 8.02
C SER A 46 -8.52 -1.17 7.85
N ILE A 47 -8.48 -2.47 7.60
CA ILE A 47 -9.70 -3.30 7.48
C ILE A 47 -10.50 -3.31 8.79
N ILE A 48 -9.80 -3.36 9.94
CA ILE A 48 -10.42 -3.36 11.28
C ILE A 48 -10.99 -1.97 11.60
N GLU A 49 -10.20 -0.91 11.42
CA GLU A 49 -10.58 0.47 11.74
C GLU A 49 -11.77 0.94 10.91
N ASP A 50 -11.75 0.68 9.61
CA ASP A 50 -12.83 1.05 8.69
C ASP A 50 -14.03 0.08 8.75
N ASN A 51 -13.92 -1.00 9.54
CA ASN A 51 -14.96 -2.02 9.69
C ASN A 51 -15.49 -2.53 8.35
N ILE A 52 -14.58 -2.78 7.40
CA ILE A 52 -14.89 -3.21 6.02
C ILE A 52 -15.38 -4.65 6.04
N LEU A 53 -14.57 -5.54 6.60
CA LEU A 53 -14.83 -6.97 6.74
C LEU A 53 -14.32 -7.46 8.09
N ARG A 54 -14.93 -8.52 8.61
CA ARG A 54 -14.39 -9.17 9.80
C ARG A 54 -13.19 -10.03 9.43
N ILE A 55 -12.04 -9.78 10.03
CA ILE A 55 -10.85 -10.64 9.87
C ILE A 55 -11.01 -11.89 10.74
N SER A 56 -10.71 -13.03 10.18
CA SER A 56 -10.73 -14.32 10.87
C SER A 56 -9.65 -15.27 10.33
N GLU A 57 -9.43 -16.39 11.01
CA GLU A 57 -8.52 -17.43 10.53
C GLU A 57 -9.06 -18.08 9.26
N PHE A 58 -8.18 -18.63 8.43
CA PHE A 58 -8.53 -19.25 7.15
C PHE A 58 -9.64 -20.31 7.28
N SER A 59 -9.60 -21.12 8.34
CA SER A 59 -10.58 -22.21 8.61
C SER A 59 -11.99 -21.71 8.91
N SER A 60 -12.15 -20.45 9.33
CA SER A 60 -13.41 -19.83 9.72
C SER A 60 -13.84 -18.66 8.83
N SER A 61 -13.12 -18.45 7.72
CA SER A 61 -13.39 -17.39 6.76
C SER A 61 -14.21 -17.90 5.57
N ASP A 62 -15.01 -16.99 4.99
CA ASP A 62 -15.72 -17.23 3.74
C ASP A 62 -14.95 -16.74 2.51
N SER A 63 -13.91 -15.94 2.73
CA SER A 63 -13.03 -15.46 1.66
C SER A 63 -11.57 -15.34 2.11
N ASN A 64 -10.64 -15.36 1.15
CA ASN A 64 -9.20 -15.27 1.39
C ASN A 64 -8.53 -14.27 0.45
N LEU A 65 -7.71 -13.39 1.04
CA LEU A 65 -6.88 -12.42 0.34
C LEU A 65 -5.43 -12.91 0.31
N GLU A 66 -4.89 -13.06 -0.89
CA GLU A 66 -3.49 -13.40 -1.15
C GLU A 66 -2.81 -12.19 -1.79
N ILE A 67 -1.65 -11.80 -1.26
CA ILE A 67 -0.85 -10.70 -1.78
C ILE A 67 0.54 -11.24 -2.11
N GLU A 68 1.02 -10.92 -3.30
CA GLU A 68 2.35 -11.32 -3.76
C GLU A 68 3.11 -10.11 -4.29
N ILE A 69 4.23 -9.77 -3.65
CA ILE A 69 5.18 -8.77 -4.13
C ILE A 69 6.07 -9.45 -5.16
N LEU A 70 5.94 -9.03 -6.42
CA LEU A 70 6.58 -9.69 -7.56
C LEU A 70 7.97 -9.13 -7.84
N ASN A 71 8.14 -7.82 -7.73
CA ASN A 71 9.39 -7.15 -8.08
C ASN A 71 9.49 -5.79 -7.37
N LEU A 72 10.72 -5.42 -7.01
CA LEU A 72 11.11 -4.09 -6.58
C LEU A 72 12.22 -3.61 -7.53
N LYS A 73 12.04 -2.44 -8.10
CA LYS A 73 13.01 -1.78 -9.00
C LYS A 73 13.34 -0.41 -8.44
N GLU A 74 14.62 -0.10 -8.36
CA GLU A 74 15.12 1.23 -8.08
C GLU A 74 15.78 1.80 -9.36
N SER A 75 15.48 3.04 -9.70
CA SER A 75 16.02 3.73 -10.85
C SER A 75 16.34 5.18 -10.50
N PRO A 76 17.46 5.73 -11.01
CA PRO A 76 17.75 7.13 -10.84
C PRO A 76 16.77 7.97 -11.66
N GLU A 77 16.29 9.09 -11.09
CA GLU A 77 15.35 10.01 -11.73
C GLU A 77 15.97 11.39 -11.96
N VAL A 78 16.73 11.91 -10.99
CA VAL A 78 17.35 13.23 -11.08
C VAL A 78 18.85 13.12 -10.90
N TYR A 79 19.57 13.85 -11.75
CA TYR A 79 21.04 13.95 -11.74
C TYR A 79 21.46 15.40 -11.58
N SER A 80 22.36 15.69 -10.65
CA SER A 80 23.09 16.97 -10.63
C SER A 80 24.35 16.87 -11.49
N VAL A 81 24.59 17.92 -12.25
CA VAL A 81 25.83 18.08 -13.03
C VAL A 81 26.68 19.13 -12.32
N SER A 82 27.75 18.73 -11.66
CA SER A 82 28.76 19.66 -11.16
C SER A 82 29.93 19.74 -12.14
N GLU A 83 30.58 20.90 -12.22
CA GLU A 83 31.73 21.14 -13.12
C GLU A 83 32.93 20.21 -12.87
N VAL A 84 32.94 19.46 -11.78
CA VAL A 84 34.10 18.69 -11.29
C VAL A 84 33.83 17.18 -11.19
N ALA A 85 32.58 16.74 -11.30
CA ALA A 85 32.23 15.33 -11.15
C ALA A 85 31.18 14.90 -12.17
N PHE A 86 31.32 13.67 -12.70
CA PHE A 86 30.27 12.99 -13.43
C PHE A 86 29.01 12.95 -12.55
N GLY A 87 27.85 13.30 -13.12
CA GLY A 87 26.61 13.57 -12.44
C GLY A 87 26.29 12.60 -11.28
N ASN A 88 26.14 13.16 -10.11
CA ASN A 88 25.61 12.42 -8.97
C ASN A 88 24.11 12.21 -9.18
N VAL A 89 23.62 11.07 -8.72
CA VAL A 89 22.18 10.83 -8.66
C VAL A 89 21.66 11.50 -7.39
N ASP A 90 20.82 12.49 -7.53
CA ASP A 90 20.24 13.23 -6.41
C ASP A 90 18.94 12.58 -5.92
N GLN A 91 18.16 12.02 -6.86
CA GLN A 91 16.88 11.43 -6.53
C GLN A 91 16.70 10.07 -7.22
N TRP A 92 16.21 9.11 -6.45
CA TRP A 92 15.86 7.77 -6.89
C TRP A 92 14.36 7.56 -6.84
N LYS A 93 13.88 6.76 -7.78
CA LYS A 93 12.53 6.21 -7.77
C LYS A 93 12.56 4.74 -7.43
N MET A 94 11.80 4.37 -6.41
CA MET A 94 11.53 3.00 -6.04
C MET A 94 10.15 2.61 -6.57
N GLU A 95 10.04 1.53 -7.34
CA GLU A 95 8.78 0.99 -7.88
C GLU A 95 8.60 -0.45 -7.43
N VAL A 96 7.46 -0.75 -6.83
CA VAL A 96 7.05 -2.10 -6.43
C VAL A 96 5.91 -2.58 -7.32
N THR A 97 6.07 -3.77 -7.90
CA THR A 97 5.02 -4.48 -8.63
C THR A 97 4.48 -5.60 -7.76
N PHE A 98 3.18 -5.68 -7.60
CA PHE A 98 2.51 -6.65 -6.76
C PHE A 98 1.24 -7.20 -7.43
N ASN A 99 0.82 -8.37 -6.98
CA ASN A 99 -0.45 -9.00 -7.37
C ASN A 99 -1.33 -9.21 -6.15
N VAL A 100 -2.60 -8.94 -6.29
CA VAL A 100 -3.64 -9.16 -5.28
C VAL A 100 -4.64 -10.14 -5.83
N LYS A 101 -4.93 -11.20 -5.07
CA LYS A 101 -5.92 -12.21 -5.41
C LYS A 101 -6.88 -12.42 -4.26
N TRP A 102 -8.15 -12.17 -4.50
CA TRP A 102 -9.22 -12.40 -3.54
C TRP A 102 -10.13 -13.50 -4.03
N LYS A 103 -10.33 -14.52 -3.20
CA LYS A 103 -11.13 -15.70 -3.52
C LYS A 103 -12.28 -15.87 -2.54
N ASN A 104 -13.43 -16.25 -3.04
CA ASN A 104 -14.50 -16.81 -2.23
C ASN A 104 -14.16 -18.28 -1.93
N LEU A 105 -14.07 -18.63 -0.65
CA LEU A 105 -13.72 -20.00 -0.21
C LEU A 105 -14.92 -20.96 -0.27
N ILE A 106 -16.14 -20.42 -0.30
CA ILE A 106 -17.38 -21.22 -0.35
C ILE A 106 -17.68 -21.65 -1.78
N SER A 107 -17.68 -20.70 -2.73
CA SER A 107 -17.94 -20.99 -4.14
C SER A 107 -16.70 -21.41 -4.93
N GLY A 108 -15.50 -21.05 -4.44
CA GLY A 108 -14.24 -21.24 -5.16
C GLY A 108 -13.94 -20.17 -6.22
N ASP A 109 -14.82 -19.19 -6.39
CA ASP A 109 -14.68 -18.14 -7.39
C ASP A 109 -13.57 -17.15 -7.04
N ILE A 110 -12.90 -16.63 -8.07
CA ILE A 110 -11.97 -15.51 -7.95
C ILE A 110 -12.78 -14.22 -8.03
N ILE A 111 -12.79 -13.49 -6.93
CA ILE A 111 -13.48 -12.20 -6.82
C ILE A 111 -12.63 -11.09 -7.44
N LEU A 112 -11.32 -11.10 -7.15
CA LEU A 112 -10.34 -10.17 -7.69
C LEU A 112 -9.05 -10.91 -8.03
N ASP A 113 -8.45 -10.59 -9.17
CA ASP A 113 -7.08 -10.96 -9.52
C ASP A 113 -6.47 -9.79 -10.30
N LYS A 114 -5.64 -9.00 -9.62
CA LYS A 114 -5.15 -7.73 -10.17
C LYS A 114 -3.68 -7.52 -9.89
N LYS A 115 -2.95 -7.25 -10.96
CA LYS A 115 -1.54 -6.82 -10.90
C LYS A 115 -1.47 -5.31 -10.96
N SER A 116 -0.74 -4.71 -10.02
CA SER A 116 -0.60 -3.25 -9.89
C SER A 116 0.85 -2.85 -9.58
N LYS A 117 1.10 -1.54 -9.64
CA LYS A 117 2.39 -0.94 -9.31
C LYS A 117 2.19 0.28 -8.44
N LYS A 118 3.08 0.48 -7.47
CA LYS A 118 3.20 1.70 -6.68
C LYS A 118 4.65 2.12 -6.63
N TRP A 119 4.87 3.42 -6.44
CA TRP A 119 6.19 3.98 -6.38
C TRP A 119 6.27 5.15 -5.39
N ALA A 120 7.49 5.44 -4.96
CA ALA A 120 7.87 6.63 -4.22
C ALA A 120 9.23 7.11 -4.69
N MET A 121 9.52 8.37 -4.48
CA MET A 121 10.83 8.98 -4.69
C MET A 121 11.56 9.15 -3.36
N TYR A 122 12.90 9.17 -3.39
CA TYR A 122 13.71 9.49 -2.25
C TYR A 122 15.06 10.08 -2.68
N ASN A 123 15.60 10.96 -1.84
CA ASN A 123 16.90 11.60 -2.05
C ASN A 123 18.05 10.67 -1.64
N THR A 124 19.22 10.85 -2.27
CA THR A 124 20.46 10.19 -1.84
C THR A 124 21.24 10.94 -0.80
N SER A 125 20.78 12.15 -0.41
CA SER A 125 21.41 12.91 0.66
C SER A 125 21.25 12.19 2.01
N ASP A 126 22.18 12.44 2.93
CA ASP A 126 22.12 11.94 4.31
C ASP A 126 21.04 12.67 5.16
N LEU A 127 20.20 13.49 4.52
CA LEU A 127 19.10 14.17 5.18
C LEU A 127 17.98 13.19 5.46
N ASP A 128 17.33 13.39 6.59
CA ASP A 128 16.06 12.74 6.92
C ASP A 128 15.00 13.20 5.91
N MET A 129 14.09 12.32 5.49
CA MET A 129 12.97 12.68 4.61
C MET A 129 12.14 13.82 5.20
N ASN A 130 12.12 13.95 6.52
CA ASN A 130 11.43 15.03 7.24
C ASN A 130 12.13 16.40 7.09
N ASN A 131 13.15 16.53 6.25
CA ASN A 131 13.98 17.76 6.10
C ASN A 131 14.55 17.94 4.69
N ASP A 132 14.07 17.22 3.70
CA ASP A 132 14.60 17.31 2.33
C ASP A 132 13.78 18.23 1.41
N ASN A 133 12.68 18.81 1.91
CA ASN A 133 11.74 19.69 1.23
C ASN A 133 11.15 19.08 -0.05
N ILE A 134 10.94 17.76 -0.06
CA ILE A 134 10.34 17.02 -1.14
C ILE A 134 9.04 16.39 -0.66
N ASP A 135 7.99 16.57 -1.42
CA ASP A 135 6.77 15.75 -1.32
C ASP A 135 7.07 14.39 -1.98
N ASN A 136 7.52 13.44 -1.16
CA ASN A 136 8.07 12.15 -1.62
C ASN A 136 7.01 11.21 -2.18
N ASP A 137 5.75 11.46 -1.86
CA ASP A 137 4.63 10.62 -2.29
C ASP A 137 3.60 11.36 -3.16
N LEU A 138 3.76 12.66 -3.33
CA LEU A 138 2.92 13.56 -4.12
C LEU A 138 1.47 13.66 -3.60
N ASP A 139 1.31 13.66 -2.26
CA ASP A 139 0.02 13.87 -1.62
C ASP A 139 -0.30 15.36 -1.36
N GLY A 140 0.68 16.24 -1.52
CA GLY A 140 0.58 17.70 -1.38
C GLY A 140 1.11 18.23 -0.05
N PHE A 141 1.63 17.38 0.81
CA PHE A 141 2.33 17.76 2.04
C PHE A 141 3.84 17.52 1.89
N ILE A 142 4.66 18.24 2.62
CA ILE A 142 6.12 18.11 2.62
C ILE A 142 6.63 18.01 4.05
N ASP A 143 7.68 17.23 4.28
CA ASP A 143 8.46 17.19 5.52
C ASP A 143 7.60 17.09 6.80
N SER A 144 7.77 18.06 7.68
CA SER A 144 7.12 18.12 9.01
C SER A 144 5.58 18.21 8.96
N GLN A 145 4.98 18.41 7.79
CA GLN A 145 3.53 18.41 7.59
C GLN A 145 3.00 17.02 7.20
N ASP A 146 3.90 16.12 6.86
CA ASP A 146 3.62 14.75 6.50
C ASP A 146 4.06 13.78 7.60
N SER A 147 3.14 12.97 8.08
CA SER A 147 3.36 12.08 9.23
C SER A 147 4.07 10.77 8.87
N ASP A 148 4.19 10.41 7.60
CA ASP A 148 4.86 9.20 7.14
C ASP A 148 6.17 9.45 6.38
N GLU A 149 6.53 10.70 6.13
CA GLU A 149 7.83 11.13 5.63
C GLU A 149 8.84 11.37 6.75
N PHE A 150 9.45 10.32 7.28
CA PHE A 150 10.49 10.42 8.32
C PHE A 150 11.57 9.35 8.20
N GLY A 151 12.73 9.58 8.82
CA GLY A 151 13.85 8.64 8.90
C GLY A 151 14.69 8.58 7.62
N ALA A 152 15.49 7.52 7.47
CA ALA A 152 16.36 7.39 6.31
C ALA A 152 15.55 7.37 5.00
N PRO A 153 15.93 8.17 3.99
CA PRO A 153 15.11 8.40 2.80
C PRO A 153 14.63 7.12 2.10
N ARG A 154 15.51 6.14 1.95
CA ARG A 154 15.15 4.86 1.32
C ARG A 154 14.14 4.06 2.16
N GLU A 155 14.27 4.09 3.49
CA GLU A 155 13.34 3.40 4.40
C GLU A 155 11.97 4.10 4.42
N GLY A 156 11.97 5.42 4.35
CA GLY A 156 10.76 6.21 4.16
C GLY A 156 10.04 5.83 2.87
N ALA A 157 10.74 5.76 1.74
CA ALA A 157 10.15 5.30 0.47
C ALA A 157 9.52 3.91 0.57
N VAL A 158 10.12 2.98 1.33
CA VAL A 158 9.53 1.65 1.59
C VAL A 158 8.22 1.77 2.37
N ARG A 159 8.15 2.65 3.39
CA ARG A 159 6.91 2.88 4.16
C ARG A 159 5.81 3.48 3.29
N ILE A 160 6.12 4.55 2.55
CA ILE A 160 5.20 5.21 1.62
C ILE A 160 4.62 4.21 0.62
N ILE A 161 5.47 3.40 -0.01
CA ILE A 161 5.01 2.38 -0.97
C ILE A 161 4.11 1.36 -0.27
N SER A 162 4.45 0.93 0.95
CA SER A 162 3.64 -0.02 1.72
C SER A 162 2.26 0.55 2.03
N ASN A 163 2.18 1.83 2.41
CA ASN A 163 0.93 2.55 2.61
C ASN A 163 0.11 2.60 1.31
N LYS A 164 0.71 3.06 0.21
CA LYS A 164 0.05 3.14 -1.10
C LYS A 164 -0.44 1.78 -1.63
N ILE A 165 0.28 0.70 -1.34
CA ILE A 165 -0.16 -0.66 -1.69
C ILE A 165 -1.38 -1.05 -0.86
N SER A 166 -1.34 -0.84 0.45
CA SER A 166 -2.45 -1.17 1.36
C SER A 166 -3.71 -0.38 1.01
N GLU A 167 -3.60 0.91 0.77
CA GLU A 167 -4.71 1.77 0.33
C GLU A 167 -5.31 1.34 -1.01
N GLN A 168 -4.47 0.94 -1.96
CA GLN A 168 -4.95 0.39 -3.23
C GLN A 168 -5.73 -0.90 -3.02
N ILE A 169 -5.25 -1.79 -2.15
CA ILE A 169 -5.93 -3.05 -1.84
C ILE A 169 -7.28 -2.76 -1.18
N ILE A 170 -7.33 -1.86 -0.19
CA ILE A 170 -8.57 -1.44 0.44
C ILE A 170 -9.56 -0.88 -0.59
N THR A 171 -9.09 0.01 -1.45
CA THR A 171 -9.91 0.58 -2.53
C THR A 171 -10.45 -0.52 -3.46
N ASP A 172 -9.60 -1.48 -3.83
CA ASP A 172 -10.00 -2.59 -4.70
C ASP A 172 -11.01 -3.53 -4.00
N LEU A 173 -10.92 -3.70 -2.67
CA LEU A 173 -11.88 -4.49 -1.89
C LEU A 173 -13.27 -3.85 -1.79
N ILE A 174 -13.37 -2.51 -1.82
CA ILE A 174 -14.64 -1.78 -1.64
C ILE A 174 -15.27 -1.24 -2.93
N SER A 175 -14.52 -1.15 -4.03
CA SER A 175 -14.95 -0.44 -5.25
C SER A 175 -15.31 -1.31 -6.45
N ASN A 176 -15.13 -2.62 -6.37
CA ASN A 176 -15.29 -3.52 -7.53
C ASN A 176 -16.64 -4.30 -7.55
N TRP A 177 -17.70 -3.71 -6.97
CA TRP A 177 -19.04 -4.36 -6.90
C TRP A 177 -20.13 -3.49 -7.47
#